data_d29c3d97fd39fa239fac614fef572ea9
#
_entry.id   d29c3d97fd39fa239fac614fef572ea9
#
_cell.length_a   1.000
_cell.length_b   1.000
_cell.length_c   1.000
_cell.angle_alpha   90.00
_cell.angle_beta   90.00
_cell.angle_gamma   90.00
#
_symmetry.space_group_name_H-M   'P 1'
#
loop_
_entity.id
_entity.type
_entity.pdbx_description
1 polymer ?
#
loop_
_entity_poly.entity_id
_entity_poly.type
_entity_poly.pdbx_seq_one_letter_code
_entity_poly.pdbx_strand_id
1 'polypeptide(L)'
;RGACLACTTTVASDLDVSVPEGSLIQEQKILIEGLDMTTAFRPSVYKYHLTLSAPTLEDPSPDLNRILDAIHRQHGPRPELIFAPLGVLRRIPEILRAADWDVTATVGLQPPGKYWLLNIEAGDTSDRLYGVSLDLGTTTVVAYIWDLVSGKVAGIASNYNRQISCGEDILSRVN
;
A
#
# COMPACT_ATOMS: atom_id res chain seq x y z
N ARG A 1 15.26 -9.33 45.20
CA ARG A 1 13.99 -8.56 45.16
C ARG A 1 13.38 -8.81 43.79
N GLY A 2 12.25 -9.55 43.75
CA GLY A 2 11.57 -9.88 42.51
C GLY A 2 10.67 -8.72 42.07
N ALA A 3 10.54 -8.50 40.76
CA ALA A 3 9.54 -7.58 40.19
C ALA A 3 8.14 -8.22 40.34
N CYS A 4 7.13 -7.40 40.63
CA CYS A 4 5.73 -7.83 40.69
C CYS A 4 4.89 -6.95 39.73
N LEU A 5 3.80 -7.51 39.25
CA LEU A 5 2.89 -6.81 38.35
C LEU A 5 2.04 -5.83 39.16
N ALA A 6 2.06 -4.56 38.82
CA ALA A 6 1.31 -3.52 39.49
C ALA A 6 -0.21 -3.78 39.48
N CYS A 7 -0.76 -4.35 38.41
CA CYS A 7 -2.18 -4.67 38.27
C CYS A 7 -2.66 -5.81 39.19
N THR A 8 -1.76 -6.62 39.77
CA THR A 8 -2.10 -7.74 40.66
C THR A 8 -1.65 -7.51 42.10
N THR A 9 -1.03 -6.35 42.40
CA THR A 9 -0.47 -6.03 43.71
C THR A 9 -1.43 -5.15 44.50
N THR A 10 -1.82 -5.61 45.70
CA THR A 10 -2.64 -4.78 46.60
C THR A 10 -1.72 -3.88 47.43
N VAL A 11 -1.99 -2.58 47.40
CA VAL A 11 -1.26 -1.59 48.18
C VAL A 11 -1.79 -1.63 49.66
N ALA A 12 -0.92 -1.99 50.57
CA ALA A 12 -1.27 -2.10 51.99
C ALA A 12 -0.57 -1.06 52.92
N SER A 13 0.37 -0.29 52.37
CA SER A 13 1.12 0.77 53.08
C SER A 13 1.73 1.72 52.06
N ASP A 14 2.42 2.78 52.54
CA ASP A 14 3.22 3.64 51.64
C ASP A 14 4.26 2.82 50.90
N LEU A 15 4.38 3.08 49.60
CA LEU A 15 5.23 2.30 48.68
C LEU A 15 6.22 3.23 47.98
N ASP A 16 7.45 2.73 47.83
CA ASP A 16 8.41 3.23 46.85
C ASP A 16 8.36 2.33 45.62
N VAL A 17 7.98 2.89 44.49
CA VAL A 17 7.82 2.15 43.24
C VAL A 17 8.97 2.47 42.30
N SER A 18 9.80 1.47 42.01
CA SER A 18 10.84 1.55 40.99
C SER A 18 10.36 0.84 39.74
N VAL A 19 10.21 1.54 38.64
CA VAL A 19 9.88 0.96 37.33
C VAL A 19 11.19 0.60 36.60
N PRO A 20 11.45 -0.68 36.30
CA PRO A 20 12.64 -1.06 35.57
C PRO A 20 12.66 -0.41 34.17
N GLU A 21 13.84 -0.01 33.68
CA GLU A 21 13.99 0.61 32.34
C GLU A 21 13.38 -0.24 31.22
N GLY A 22 13.46 -1.58 31.34
CA GLY A 22 12.83 -2.50 30.39
C GLY A 22 11.29 -2.54 30.42
N SER A 23 10.65 -1.91 31.44
CA SER A 23 9.19 -1.78 31.55
C SER A 23 8.72 -0.36 31.16
N LEU A 24 9.64 0.57 30.97
CA LEU A 24 9.33 1.85 30.37
C LEU A 24 9.00 1.61 28.89
N ILE A 25 7.95 2.24 28.41
CA ILE A 25 7.64 2.28 26.99
C ILE A 25 8.83 3.01 26.32
N GLN A 26 9.88 2.27 26.01
CA GLN A 26 10.90 2.77 25.09
C GLN A 26 10.16 3.03 23.79
N GLU A 27 10.40 4.21 23.17
CA GLU A 27 10.05 4.40 21.77
C GLU A 27 10.51 3.13 21.05
N GLN A 28 9.55 2.31 20.59
CA GLN A 28 9.91 1.08 19.90
C GLN A 28 10.81 1.53 18.76
N LYS A 29 12.11 1.24 18.88
CA LYS A 29 13.01 1.22 17.73
C LYS A 29 12.39 0.20 16.80
N ILE A 30 11.55 0.69 15.89
CA ILE A 30 11.01 -0.09 14.81
C ILE A 30 12.26 -0.65 14.14
N LEU A 31 12.43 -1.97 14.17
CA LEU A 31 13.53 -2.66 13.51
C LEU A 31 13.40 -2.44 12.02
N ILE A 32 13.87 -1.28 11.56
CA ILE A 32 13.97 -0.93 10.15
C ILE A 32 15.15 -1.71 9.53
N GLU A 33 16.14 -2.06 10.34
CA GLU A 33 17.30 -2.87 9.98
C GLU A 33 16.96 -4.35 10.21
N GLY A 34 16.56 -5.06 9.18
CA GLY A 34 16.41 -6.51 9.31
C GLY A 34 15.43 -7.18 8.37
N LEU A 35 14.67 -6.46 7.60
CA LEU A 35 13.95 -7.06 6.48
C LEU A 35 14.91 -7.19 5.28
N ASP A 36 15.93 -8.02 5.44
CA ASP A 36 16.66 -8.59 4.31
C ASP A 36 15.66 -9.49 3.57
N MET A 37 14.93 -8.90 2.64
CA MET A 37 14.00 -9.62 1.77
C MET A 37 14.85 -10.46 0.81
N THR A 38 15.30 -11.62 1.28
CA THR A 38 15.98 -12.62 0.44
C THR A 38 15.07 -13.18 -0.67
N THR A 39 13.78 -12.88 -0.60
CA THR A 39 12.79 -13.21 -1.62
C THR A 39 12.71 -12.09 -2.65
N ALA A 40 12.79 -12.41 -3.94
CA ALA A 40 12.63 -11.44 -5.02
C ALA A 40 11.30 -10.66 -4.84
N PHE A 41 11.40 -9.34 -4.67
CA PHE A 41 10.24 -8.49 -4.53
C PHE A 41 9.40 -8.55 -5.81
N ARG A 42 8.12 -8.90 -5.68
CA ARG A 42 7.15 -8.97 -6.78
C ARG A 42 5.89 -8.22 -6.36
N PRO A 43 5.75 -6.96 -6.74
CA PRO A 43 4.54 -6.21 -6.42
C PRO A 43 3.33 -6.81 -7.15
N SER A 44 2.15 -6.68 -6.56
CA SER A 44 0.89 -7.05 -7.23
C SER A 44 0.34 -5.93 -8.12
N VAL A 45 1.02 -4.79 -8.18
CA VAL A 45 0.63 -3.62 -8.97
C VAL A 45 1.82 -3.19 -9.81
N TYR A 46 1.55 -2.87 -11.07
CA TYR A 46 2.56 -2.46 -12.06
C TYR A 46 2.11 -1.19 -12.77
N LYS A 47 3.06 -0.36 -13.17
CA LYS A 47 2.85 0.78 -14.05
C LYS A 47 3.51 0.55 -15.40
N TYR A 48 2.80 0.90 -16.47
CA TYR A 48 3.26 0.82 -17.85
C TYR A 48 3.17 2.21 -18.48
N HIS A 49 4.30 2.80 -18.82
CA HIS A 49 4.33 4.02 -19.61
C HIS A 49 4.06 3.67 -21.07
N LEU A 50 3.09 4.33 -21.67
CA LEU A 50 2.53 4.01 -22.98
C LEU A 50 2.54 5.26 -23.85
N THR A 51 3.24 5.22 -24.97
CA THR A 51 3.10 6.18 -26.06
C THR A 51 2.20 5.56 -27.12
N LEU A 52 0.99 6.09 -27.26
CA LEU A 52 -0.06 5.57 -28.12
C LEU A 52 -0.24 6.44 -29.36
N SER A 53 -0.74 5.85 -30.44
CA SER A 53 -1.15 6.60 -31.61
C SER A 53 -2.58 7.13 -31.46
N ALA A 54 -2.85 8.33 -31.86
CA ALA A 54 -4.23 8.85 -31.97
C ALA A 54 -5.03 7.99 -32.98
N PRO A 55 -6.36 7.85 -32.80
CA PRO A 55 -7.21 7.17 -33.78
C PRO A 55 -7.23 7.92 -35.12
N THR A 56 -7.24 7.16 -36.21
CA THR A 56 -7.41 7.66 -37.57
C THR A 56 -8.57 6.93 -38.25
N LEU A 57 -8.93 7.34 -39.44
CA LEU A 57 -9.96 6.65 -40.24
C LEU A 57 -9.52 5.21 -40.60
N GLU A 58 -8.21 5.00 -40.77
CA GLU A 58 -7.60 3.71 -41.09
C GLU A 58 -7.40 2.84 -39.83
N ASP A 59 -7.31 3.47 -38.64
CA ASP A 59 -7.20 2.79 -37.36
C ASP A 59 -8.26 3.29 -36.36
N PRO A 60 -9.50 2.81 -36.47
CA PRO A 60 -10.61 3.23 -35.61
C PRO A 60 -10.68 2.47 -34.28
N SER A 61 -9.59 1.81 -33.85
CA SER A 61 -9.57 1.01 -32.61
C SER A 61 -10.02 1.83 -31.40
N PRO A 62 -10.86 1.28 -30.51
CA PRO A 62 -11.28 1.94 -29.29
C PRO A 62 -10.11 2.32 -28.38
N ASP A 63 -10.24 3.44 -27.68
CA ASP A 63 -9.22 3.96 -26.75
C ASP A 63 -8.74 2.90 -25.74
N LEU A 64 -9.68 2.13 -25.14
CA LEU A 64 -9.35 1.07 -24.21
C LEU A 64 -8.47 -0.02 -24.87
N ASN A 65 -8.84 -0.47 -26.07
CA ASN A 65 -8.09 -1.54 -26.74
C ASN A 65 -6.66 -1.10 -27.05
N ARG A 66 -6.45 0.16 -27.45
CA ARG A 66 -5.11 0.74 -27.66
C ARG A 66 -4.25 0.64 -26.40
N ILE A 67 -4.83 0.94 -25.24
CA ILE A 67 -4.14 0.83 -23.94
C ILE A 67 -3.80 -0.63 -23.64
N LEU A 68 -4.78 -1.53 -23.74
CA LEU A 68 -4.60 -2.94 -23.39
C LEU A 68 -3.58 -3.64 -24.30
N ASP A 69 -3.63 -3.36 -25.59
CA ASP A 69 -2.66 -3.89 -26.57
C ASP A 69 -1.25 -3.35 -26.34
N ALA A 70 -1.14 -2.06 -25.96
CA ALA A 70 0.15 -1.46 -25.63
C ALA A 70 0.75 -2.04 -24.34
N ILE A 71 -0.05 -2.31 -23.31
CA ILE A 71 0.37 -3.01 -22.11
C ILE A 71 0.90 -4.40 -22.48
N HIS A 72 0.18 -5.15 -23.31
CA HIS A 72 0.58 -6.49 -23.72
C HIS A 72 1.90 -6.48 -24.51
N ARG A 73 2.11 -5.52 -25.40
CA ARG A 73 3.37 -5.34 -26.14
C ARG A 73 4.58 -5.09 -25.24
N GLN A 74 4.37 -4.53 -24.05
CA GLN A 74 5.42 -4.34 -23.03
C GLN A 74 5.53 -5.53 -22.06
N HIS A 75 5.20 -6.76 -22.51
CA HIS A 75 5.20 -7.98 -21.68
C HIS A 75 4.22 -7.96 -20.49
N GLY A 76 3.25 -7.07 -20.50
CA GLY A 76 2.15 -7.05 -19.56
C GLY A 76 1.14 -8.18 -19.81
N PRO A 77 0.10 -8.26 -18.99
CA PRO A 77 -0.94 -9.27 -19.14
C PRO A 77 -1.69 -9.13 -20.45
N ARG A 78 -2.29 -10.24 -20.90
CA ARG A 78 -3.11 -10.26 -22.12
C ARG A 78 -4.35 -9.38 -21.94
N PRO A 79 -4.83 -8.71 -23.01
CA PRO A 79 -6.01 -7.83 -22.95
C PRO A 79 -7.24 -8.48 -22.33
N GLU A 80 -7.52 -9.74 -22.64
CA GLU A 80 -8.69 -10.49 -22.18
C GLU A 80 -8.67 -10.77 -20.67
N LEU A 81 -7.52 -10.64 -20.04
CA LEU A 81 -7.34 -10.83 -18.61
C LEU A 81 -7.48 -9.54 -17.81
N ILE A 82 -7.56 -8.37 -18.50
CA ILE A 82 -7.63 -7.07 -17.84
C ILE A 82 -9.06 -6.56 -17.84
N PHE A 83 -9.61 -6.37 -16.65
CA PHE A 83 -10.89 -5.71 -16.44
C PHE A 83 -10.68 -4.21 -16.20
N ALA A 84 -11.46 -3.37 -16.87
CA ALA A 84 -11.44 -1.92 -16.67
C ALA A 84 -12.73 -1.46 -15.97
N PRO A 85 -12.66 -0.96 -14.72
CA PRO A 85 -13.83 -0.45 -14.00
C PRO A 85 -14.43 0.78 -14.69
N LEU A 86 -15.73 0.96 -14.58
CA LEU A 86 -16.47 2.06 -15.23
C LEU A 86 -15.89 3.45 -14.88
N GLY A 87 -15.44 3.63 -13.63
CA GLY A 87 -14.82 4.88 -13.19
C GLY A 87 -13.54 5.22 -13.96
N VAL A 88 -12.74 4.22 -14.33
CA VAL A 88 -11.54 4.39 -15.16
C VAL A 88 -11.95 4.61 -16.61
N LEU A 89 -12.86 3.79 -17.14
CA LEU A 89 -13.34 3.90 -18.53
C LEU A 89 -13.83 5.30 -18.88
N ARG A 90 -14.57 5.95 -17.99
CA ARG A 90 -15.10 7.30 -18.20
C ARG A 90 -14.01 8.38 -18.34
N ARG A 91 -12.85 8.16 -17.74
CA ARG A 91 -11.74 9.12 -17.73
C ARG A 91 -10.76 8.94 -18.89
N ILE A 92 -10.70 7.74 -19.47
CA ILE A 92 -9.74 7.41 -20.54
C ILE A 92 -9.77 8.42 -21.69
N PRO A 93 -10.94 8.73 -22.30
CA PRO A 93 -10.96 9.61 -23.48
C PRO A 93 -10.42 11.01 -23.21
N GLU A 94 -10.72 11.57 -22.06
CA GLU A 94 -10.27 12.90 -21.67
C GLU A 94 -8.75 12.90 -21.40
N ILE A 95 -8.26 11.94 -20.62
CA ILE A 95 -6.84 11.85 -20.26
C ILE A 95 -5.97 11.61 -21.49
N LEU A 96 -6.34 10.70 -22.39
CA LEU A 96 -5.58 10.42 -23.60
C LEU A 96 -5.42 11.66 -24.48
N ARG A 97 -6.49 12.44 -24.67
CA ARG A 97 -6.46 13.63 -25.51
C ARG A 97 -5.71 14.78 -24.85
N ALA A 98 -5.87 14.96 -23.53
CA ALA A 98 -5.17 15.99 -22.79
C ALA A 98 -3.65 15.73 -22.67
N ALA A 99 -3.24 14.46 -22.68
CA ALA A 99 -1.86 14.03 -22.58
C ALA A 99 -1.19 13.75 -23.94
N ASP A 100 -1.82 14.13 -25.05
CA ASP A 100 -1.33 13.83 -26.39
C ASP A 100 -0.91 12.36 -26.57
N TRP A 101 -1.74 11.46 -26.03
CA TRP A 101 -1.58 10.00 -26.12
C TRP A 101 -0.32 9.43 -25.41
N ASP A 102 0.33 10.24 -24.59
CA ASP A 102 1.45 9.85 -23.72
C ASP A 102 0.94 9.69 -22.30
N VAL A 103 0.83 8.45 -21.82
CA VAL A 103 0.14 8.12 -20.56
C VAL A 103 0.82 6.97 -19.82
N THR A 104 0.54 6.87 -18.52
CA THR A 104 0.93 5.72 -17.71
C THR A 104 -0.31 4.97 -17.24
N ALA A 105 -0.38 3.67 -17.54
CA ALA A 105 -1.41 2.76 -17.08
C ALA A 105 -0.98 2.03 -15.81
N THR A 106 -1.81 2.02 -14.78
CA THR A 106 -1.61 1.25 -13.55
C THR A 106 -2.47 -0.01 -13.58
N VAL A 107 -1.84 -1.18 -13.46
CA VAL A 107 -2.49 -2.49 -13.53
C VAL A 107 -2.22 -3.27 -12.26
N GLY A 108 -3.27 -3.76 -11.61
CA GLY A 108 -3.19 -4.59 -10.41
C GLY A 108 -3.55 -6.03 -10.66
N LEU A 109 -2.79 -6.97 -10.09
CA LEU A 109 -3.09 -8.39 -10.10
C LEU A 109 -4.27 -8.67 -9.16
N GLN A 110 -5.28 -9.36 -9.67
CA GLN A 110 -6.37 -9.93 -8.87
C GLN A 110 -6.39 -11.45 -9.03
N PRO A 111 -6.21 -12.20 -7.95
CA PRO A 111 -6.31 -13.66 -8.02
C PRO A 111 -7.73 -14.11 -8.42
N PRO A 112 -7.87 -15.20 -9.18
CA PRO A 112 -6.81 -16.02 -9.78
C PRO A 112 -6.44 -15.57 -11.20
N GLY A 113 -5.28 -14.94 -11.36
CA GLY A 113 -4.69 -14.68 -12.70
C GLY A 113 -5.40 -13.65 -13.58
N LYS A 114 -6.26 -12.80 -12.99
CA LYS A 114 -6.90 -11.65 -13.64
C LYS A 114 -6.22 -10.36 -13.21
N TYR A 115 -6.50 -9.28 -13.95
CA TYR A 115 -5.91 -7.97 -13.69
C TYR A 115 -6.98 -6.89 -13.75
N TRP A 116 -6.75 -5.80 -13.03
CA TRP A 116 -7.58 -4.62 -13.11
C TRP A 116 -6.77 -3.44 -13.61
N LEU A 117 -7.31 -2.71 -14.57
CA LEU A 117 -6.84 -1.38 -14.91
C LEU A 117 -7.28 -0.43 -13.80
N LEU A 118 -6.36 -0.10 -12.90
CA LEU A 118 -6.67 0.68 -11.70
C LEU A 118 -6.71 2.18 -11.98
N ASN A 119 -5.82 2.67 -12.84
CA ASN A 119 -5.72 4.09 -13.15
C ASN A 119 -5.06 4.34 -14.51
N ILE A 120 -5.31 5.52 -15.08
CA ILE A 120 -4.57 6.11 -16.19
C ILE A 120 -4.14 7.51 -15.75
N GLU A 121 -2.89 7.85 -15.98
CA GLU A 121 -2.25 9.11 -15.63
C GLU A 121 -1.60 9.72 -16.88
N ALA A 122 -1.57 11.05 -16.98
CA ALA A 122 -0.90 11.75 -18.06
C ALA A 122 0.63 11.65 -17.92
N GLY A 123 1.33 11.44 -19.03
CA GLY A 123 2.79 11.36 -19.10
C GLY A 123 3.38 10.12 -18.42
N ASP A 124 4.71 10.13 -18.23
CA ASP A 124 5.43 9.06 -17.55
C ASP A 124 5.42 9.26 -16.04
N THR A 125 4.75 8.36 -15.33
CA THR A 125 4.72 8.27 -13.87
C THR A 125 5.15 6.88 -13.39
N SER A 126 5.82 6.11 -14.24
CA SER A 126 6.19 4.72 -13.98
C SER A 126 7.20 4.55 -12.83
N ASP A 127 7.95 5.61 -12.54
CA ASP A 127 8.92 5.69 -11.43
C ASP A 127 8.27 5.95 -10.06
N ARG A 128 6.97 6.24 -10.00
CA ARG A 128 6.24 6.60 -8.78
C ARG A 128 5.09 5.64 -8.51
N LEU A 129 5.38 4.60 -7.77
CA LEU A 129 4.39 3.62 -7.34
C LEU A 129 4.59 3.31 -5.86
N TYR A 130 3.61 3.67 -5.04
CA TYR A 130 3.68 3.50 -3.59
C TYR A 130 2.56 2.59 -3.09
N GLY A 131 2.90 1.82 -2.06
CA GLY A 131 1.94 1.00 -1.32
C GLY A 131 1.96 1.37 0.16
N VAL A 132 0.87 1.09 0.86
CA VAL A 132 0.77 1.29 2.31
C VAL A 132 0.45 -0.04 2.96
N SER A 133 1.21 -0.41 3.99
CA SER A 133 0.83 -1.49 4.92
C SER A 133 0.58 -0.91 6.30
N LEU A 134 -0.47 -1.42 6.95
CA LEU A 134 -0.87 -1.00 8.30
C LEU A 134 -0.80 -2.19 9.23
N ASP A 135 -0.08 -2.02 10.34
CA ASP A 135 -0.15 -2.91 11.50
C ASP A 135 -1.05 -2.26 12.55
N LEU A 136 -2.20 -2.86 12.79
CA LEU A 136 -3.21 -2.40 13.74
C LEU A 136 -3.09 -3.22 15.03
N GLY A 137 -2.14 -2.84 15.89
CA GLY A 137 -1.98 -3.43 17.21
C GLY A 137 -3.00 -2.90 18.22
N THR A 138 -3.17 -3.60 19.34
CA THR A 138 -4.03 -3.16 20.44
C THR A 138 -3.56 -1.85 21.08
N THR A 139 -2.24 -1.65 21.16
CA THR A 139 -1.61 -0.49 21.79
C THR A 139 -1.12 0.53 20.78
N THR A 140 -0.59 0.07 19.66
CA THR A 140 0.04 0.92 18.64
C THR A 140 -0.51 0.61 17.25
N VAL A 141 -0.53 1.63 16.41
CA VAL A 141 -0.79 1.53 14.97
C VAL A 141 0.47 1.96 14.25
N VAL A 142 0.97 1.14 13.34
CA VAL A 142 2.15 1.44 12.54
C VAL A 142 1.78 1.40 11.07
N ALA A 143 2.15 2.45 10.34
CA ALA A 143 1.98 2.56 8.90
C ALA A 143 3.35 2.57 8.22
N TYR A 144 3.52 1.75 7.20
CA TYR A 144 4.68 1.74 6.33
C TYR A 144 4.27 2.23 4.94
N ILE A 145 5.03 3.14 4.38
CA ILE A 145 4.95 3.51 2.97
C ILE A 145 6.06 2.78 2.24
N TRP A 146 5.69 2.01 1.24
CA TRP A 146 6.62 1.23 0.41
C TRP A 146 6.75 1.88 -0.95
N ASP A 147 7.96 2.06 -1.41
CA ASP A 147 8.23 2.27 -2.83
C ASP A 147 8.14 0.91 -3.54
N LEU A 148 7.10 0.71 -4.31
CA LEU A 148 6.84 -0.57 -4.99
C LEU A 148 7.67 -0.75 -6.27
N VAL A 149 8.41 0.26 -6.69
CA VAL A 149 9.38 0.16 -7.81
C VAL A 149 10.67 -0.47 -7.30
N SER A 150 11.19 0.03 -6.18
CA SER A 150 12.46 -0.44 -5.59
C SER A 150 12.29 -1.56 -4.56
N GLY A 151 11.08 -1.77 -4.03
CA GLY A 151 10.82 -2.70 -2.93
C GLY A 151 11.29 -2.20 -1.56
N LYS A 152 11.60 -0.93 -1.43
CA LYS A 152 12.13 -0.34 -0.19
C LYS A 152 11.07 0.42 0.60
N VAL A 153 11.26 0.50 1.90
CA VAL A 153 10.44 1.36 2.76
C VAL A 153 10.80 2.82 2.49
N ALA A 154 9.82 3.61 2.06
CA ALA A 154 9.97 5.04 1.79
C ALA A 154 9.66 5.90 3.02
N GLY A 155 8.85 5.39 3.96
CA GLY A 155 8.52 6.10 5.19
C GLY A 155 7.78 5.22 6.18
N ILE A 156 7.87 5.61 7.46
CA ILE A 156 7.19 4.93 8.57
C ILE A 156 6.57 5.99 9.46
N ALA A 157 5.34 5.72 9.90
CA ALA A 157 4.68 6.51 10.92
C ALA A 157 4.04 5.56 11.95
N SER A 158 4.14 5.92 13.22
CA SER A 158 3.50 5.16 14.29
C SER A 158 2.79 6.10 15.26
N ASN A 159 1.71 5.59 15.85
CA ASN A 159 0.98 6.31 16.90
C ASN A 159 0.31 5.31 17.84
N TYR A 160 -0.09 5.78 19.01
CA TYR A 160 -0.91 4.98 19.91
C TYR A 160 -2.29 4.73 19.29
N ASN A 161 -2.78 3.52 19.47
CA ASN A 161 -4.15 3.19 19.09
C ASN A 161 -5.13 3.96 20.00
N ARG A 162 -5.85 4.92 19.43
CA ARG A 162 -6.81 5.74 20.20
C ARG A 162 -7.94 4.95 20.85
N GLN A 163 -8.17 3.70 20.41
CA GLN A 163 -9.14 2.80 21.06
C GLN A 163 -8.75 2.43 22.49
N ILE A 164 -7.52 2.75 22.94
CA ILE A 164 -7.07 2.54 24.31
C ILE A 164 -7.97 3.30 25.31
N SER A 165 -8.62 4.40 24.89
CA SER A 165 -9.62 5.13 25.68
C SER A 165 -10.90 4.33 25.94
N CYS A 166 -11.18 3.29 25.14
CA CYS A 166 -12.33 2.39 25.29
C CYS A 166 -11.96 1.09 26.02
N GLY A 167 -10.69 0.88 26.32
CA GLY A 167 -10.16 -0.30 27.01
C GLY A 167 -8.72 -0.60 26.63
N GLU A 168 -7.94 -1.09 27.59
CA GLU A 168 -6.51 -1.38 27.38
C GLU A 168 -6.27 -2.64 26.55
N ASP A 169 -7.22 -3.56 26.57
CA ASP A 169 -7.16 -4.83 25.84
C ASP A 169 -8.41 -5.05 24.95
N ILE A 170 -8.36 -6.08 24.12
CA ILE A 170 -9.46 -6.41 23.21
C ILE A 170 -10.75 -6.76 23.96
N LEU A 171 -10.65 -7.47 25.09
CA LEU A 171 -11.82 -7.91 25.83
C LEU A 171 -12.54 -6.73 26.48
N SER A 172 -11.79 -5.78 27.03
CA SER A 172 -12.35 -4.56 27.63
C SER A 172 -12.97 -3.61 26.59
N ARG A 173 -12.61 -3.74 25.31
CA ARG A 173 -13.18 -2.93 24.21
C ARG A 173 -14.46 -3.50 23.63
N VAL A 174 -14.75 -4.78 23.86
CA VAL A 174 -15.93 -5.47 23.28
C VAL A 174 -17.12 -5.43 24.23
N ASN A 175 -16.94 -5.08 25.51
CA ASN A 175 -18.01 -5.05 26.52
C ASN A 175 -18.68 -3.64 26.57
#